data_d00d5392135e7c46439ab8e105418e44
#
_entry.id   d00d5392135e7c46439ab8e105418e44
#
_cell.length_a   1.000
_cell.length_b   1.000
_cell.length_c   1.000
_cell.angle_alpha   90.00
_cell.angle_beta   90.00
_cell.angle_gamma   90.00
#
_symmetry.space_group_name_H-M   'P 1'
#
loop_
_entity.id
_entity.type
_entity.pdbx_description
1 polymer ?
#
loop_
_entity_poly.entity_id
_entity_poly.type
_entity_poly.pdbx_seq_one_letter_code
_entity_poly.pdbx_strand_id
1 'polypeptide(L)'
;MSGRLREILTLPSTAARWWRRTTTAPAAEQWLLLVGLPVLLVGTWLAGLETRFAFRLSAESLLDSPRTFLTAFTANYVHFGARHLFDNLLNYWVTLFAIYPLVAIADWSRQFRLTVVAYLFAAPFGIAVVTLAVVSPPTAQFVVGFSGIVAALLGFLPVALAVAAKKQTDGAVDATWAAVPFLFSIALVFSVPAGPSVQPRSTLAVGVGLVGITVVGARWSGLSTNRLRMYSRELTPDVRLAFLIGSTVFIFGIAGAFVFVHAGTNVWGHLAGYVLGFSIPYVGFVLGGRLR
;
A
#
# COMPACT_ATOMS: atom_id res chain seq x y z
N MET A 1 -29.62 19.03 25.83
CA MET A 1 -28.66 18.23 25.06
C MET A 1 -27.39 19.04 24.97
N SER A 2 -26.30 18.61 25.59
CA SER A 2 -25.02 19.37 25.65
C SER A 2 -24.41 19.55 24.26
N GLY A 3 -23.72 20.65 24.01
CA GLY A 3 -23.09 20.96 22.72
C GLY A 3 -22.17 19.85 22.21
N ARG A 4 -21.52 19.07 23.08
CA ARG A 4 -20.67 17.93 22.75
C ARG A 4 -21.40 16.77 22.05
N LEU A 5 -22.66 16.48 22.43
CA LEU A 5 -23.46 15.44 21.76
C LEU A 5 -23.86 15.84 20.34
N ARG A 6 -24.13 17.11 20.09
CA ARG A 6 -24.38 17.63 18.73
C ARG A 6 -23.14 17.54 17.84
N GLU A 7 -21.96 17.85 18.40
CA GLU A 7 -20.69 17.73 17.68
C GLU A 7 -20.39 16.28 17.26
N ILE A 8 -20.57 15.31 18.15
CA ILE A 8 -20.37 13.87 17.85
C ILE A 8 -21.33 13.38 16.76
N LEU A 9 -22.59 13.81 16.79
CA LEU A 9 -23.59 13.42 15.80
C LEU A 9 -23.39 14.07 14.41
N THR A 10 -22.60 15.17 14.33
CA THR A 10 -22.30 15.83 13.04
C THR A 10 -21.04 15.29 12.37
N LEU A 11 -20.14 14.60 13.10
CA LEU A 11 -18.91 14.02 12.55
C LEU A 11 -19.14 13.10 11.34
N PRO A 12 -20.09 12.15 11.34
CA PRO A 12 -20.32 11.29 10.18
C PRO A 12 -20.76 12.08 8.94
N SER A 13 -21.58 13.11 9.12
CA SER A 13 -22.04 13.96 8.01
C SER A 13 -20.92 14.84 7.44
N THR A 14 -19.98 15.26 8.28
CA THR A 14 -18.81 16.05 7.88
C THR A 14 -17.81 15.18 7.12
N ALA A 15 -17.50 13.98 7.61
CA ALA A 15 -16.64 13.02 6.94
C ALA A 15 -17.22 12.60 5.58
N ALA A 16 -18.52 12.32 5.51
CA ALA A 16 -19.20 11.96 4.27
C ALA A 16 -19.24 13.13 3.26
N ARG A 17 -19.35 14.38 3.73
CA ARG A 17 -19.25 15.55 2.85
C ARG A 17 -17.83 15.74 2.34
N TRP A 18 -16.82 15.62 3.20
CA TRP A 18 -15.41 15.68 2.82
C TRP A 18 -15.09 14.59 1.78
N TRP A 19 -15.47 13.34 2.04
CA TRP A 19 -15.30 12.23 1.10
C TRP A 19 -15.89 12.54 -0.28
N ARG A 20 -17.15 12.97 -0.34
CA ARG A 20 -17.83 13.33 -1.61
C ARG A 20 -17.15 14.48 -2.36
N ARG A 21 -16.51 15.40 -1.67
CA ARG A 21 -15.78 16.53 -2.29
C ARG A 21 -14.41 16.13 -2.80
N THR A 22 -13.79 15.17 -2.16
CA THR A 22 -12.38 14.79 -2.41
C THR A 22 -12.23 13.48 -3.19
N THR A 23 -13.32 12.80 -3.58
CA THR A 23 -13.27 11.60 -4.42
C THR A 23 -14.01 11.82 -5.72
N THR A 24 -13.34 11.53 -6.84
CA THR A 24 -13.91 11.61 -8.20
C THR A 24 -14.15 10.24 -8.82
N ALA A 25 -13.94 9.16 -8.05
CA ALA A 25 -14.12 7.80 -8.53
C ALA A 25 -15.61 7.53 -8.86
N PRO A 26 -15.93 6.85 -9.97
CA PRO A 26 -17.29 6.43 -10.30
C PRO A 26 -17.89 5.60 -9.16
N ALA A 27 -19.19 5.77 -8.91
CA ALA A 27 -19.88 5.03 -7.85
C ALA A 27 -19.72 3.52 -7.99
N ALA A 28 -19.77 2.97 -9.20
CA ALA A 28 -19.58 1.55 -9.46
C ALA A 28 -18.18 1.06 -9.02
N GLU A 29 -17.12 1.84 -9.26
CA GLU A 29 -15.76 1.53 -8.80
C GLU A 29 -15.68 1.54 -7.28
N GLN A 30 -16.24 2.57 -6.64
CA GLN A 30 -16.27 2.65 -5.18
C GLN A 30 -17.02 1.46 -4.58
N TRP A 31 -18.20 1.10 -5.12
CA TRP A 31 -18.94 -0.08 -4.67
C TRP A 31 -18.17 -1.38 -4.88
N LEU A 32 -17.52 -1.56 -6.02
CA LEU A 32 -16.73 -2.76 -6.28
C LEU A 32 -15.58 -2.91 -5.29
N LEU A 33 -14.80 -1.85 -5.06
CA LEU A 33 -13.62 -1.91 -4.20
C LEU A 33 -13.96 -1.82 -2.72
N LEU A 34 -14.90 -0.96 -2.30
CA LEU A 34 -15.19 -0.76 -0.89
C LEU A 34 -16.14 -1.82 -0.31
N VAL A 35 -16.95 -2.47 -1.15
CA VAL A 35 -17.95 -3.45 -0.72
C VAL A 35 -17.78 -4.79 -1.43
N GLY A 36 -17.70 -4.83 -2.76
CA GLY A 36 -17.68 -6.07 -3.53
C GLY A 36 -16.50 -6.96 -3.21
N LEU A 37 -15.28 -6.40 -3.18
CA LEU A 37 -14.09 -7.15 -2.83
C LEU A 37 -14.08 -7.61 -1.35
N PRO A 38 -14.41 -6.79 -0.35
CA PRO A 38 -14.63 -7.27 1.02
C PRO A 38 -15.68 -8.37 1.14
N VAL A 39 -16.80 -8.27 0.45
CA VAL A 39 -17.85 -9.32 0.42
C VAL A 39 -17.30 -10.62 -0.18
N LEU A 40 -16.51 -10.55 -1.24
CA LEU A 40 -15.81 -11.72 -1.80
C LEU A 40 -14.90 -12.38 -0.75
N LEU A 41 -14.07 -11.61 -0.04
CA LEU A 41 -13.16 -12.13 0.98
C LEU A 41 -13.90 -12.77 2.16
N VAL A 42 -14.97 -12.13 2.63
CA VAL A 42 -15.86 -12.71 3.67
C VAL A 42 -16.52 -13.98 3.15
N GLY A 43 -17.03 -13.96 1.92
CA GLY A 43 -17.69 -15.12 1.30
C GLY A 43 -16.75 -16.33 1.16
N THR A 44 -15.51 -16.13 0.73
CA THR A 44 -14.51 -17.21 0.63
C THR A 44 -14.16 -17.79 2.00
N TRP A 45 -14.07 -16.95 3.02
CA TRP A 45 -13.84 -17.38 4.39
C TRP A 45 -15.02 -18.16 4.98
N LEU A 46 -16.26 -17.65 4.83
CA LEU A 46 -17.47 -18.34 5.29
C LEU A 46 -17.67 -19.69 4.60
N ALA A 47 -17.25 -19.81 3.35
CA ALA A 47 -17.31 -21.06 2.59
C ALA A 47 -16.18 -22.06 2.92
N GLY A 48 -15.24 -21.73 3.83
CA GLY A 48 -14.15 -22.62 4.24
C GLY A 48 -13.17 -22.96 3.10
N LEU A 49 -12.97 -22.03 2.16
CA LEU A 49 -12.20 -22.28 0.94
C LEU A 49 -10.68 -22.26 1.16
N GLU A 50 -10.19 -21.82 2.32
CA GLU A 50 -8.76 -21.69 2.64
C GLU A 50 -8.02 -23.02 2.55
N THR A 51 -8.63 -24.13 2.99
CA THR A 51 -8.01 -25.47 2.93
C THR A 51 -7.77 -25.94 1.49
N ARG A 52 -8.60 -25.49 0.55
CA ARG A 52 -8.52 -25.87 -0.86
C ARG A 52 -7.59 -24.96 -1.67
N PHE A 53 -7.55 -23.67 -1.34
CA PHE A 53 -6.93 -22.62 -2.14
C PHE A 53 -5.71 -21.97 -1.47
N ALA A 54 -5.25 -22.47 -0.32
CA ALA A 54 -4.00 -22.06 0.29
C ALA A 54 -2.80 -22.42 -0.60
N PHE A 55 -1.82 -21.53 -0.66
CA PHE A 55 -0.59 -21.72 -1.40
C PHE A 55 0.40 -22.56 -0.59
N ARG A 56 0.89 -23.65 -1.17
CA ARG A 56 1.80 -24.60 -0.52
C ARG A 56 3.25 -24.18 -0.73
N LEU A 57 4.02 -24.07 0.35
CA LEU A 57 5.44 -23.67 0.31
C LEU A 57 6.41 -24.82 -0.04
N SER A 58 5.91 -26.04 -0.21
CA SER A 58 6.75 -27.17 -0.65
C SER A 58 6.93 -27.24 -2.19
N ALA A 59 6.34 -26.29 -2.93
CA ALA A 59 6.57 -26.19 -4.37
C ALA A 59 7.96 -25.60 -4.64
N GLU A 60 8.63 -26.08 -5.67
CA GLU A 60 9.93 -25.55 -6.12
C GLU A 60 9.75 -24.31 -7.01
N SER A 61 8.67 -24.29 -7.78
CA SER A 61 8.32 -23.17 -8.65
C SER A 61 6.80 -23.00 -8.80
N LEU A 62 6.38 -21.86 -9.34
CA LEU A 62 4.95 -21.64 -9.66
C LEU A 62 4.43 -22.57 -10.75
N LEU A 63 5.31 -23.12 -11.56
CA LEU A 63 4.98 -23.94 -12.73
C LEU A 63 5.05 -25.45 -12.44
N ASP A 64 5.32 -25.87 -11.21
CA ASP A 64 5.37 -27.28 -10.81
C ASP A 64 4.06 -28.01 -11.13
N SER A 65 2.94 -27.34 -11.01
CA SER A 65 1.64 -27.88 -11.39
C SER A 65 0.61 -26.78 -11.66
N PRO A 66 -0.44 -27.07 -12.43
CA PRO A 66 -1.57 -26.14 -12.61
C PRO A 66 -2.20 -25.75 -11.27
N ARG A 67 -2.20 -26.65 -10.27
CA ARG A 67 -2.70 -26.36 -8.93
C ARG A 67 -1.82 -25.34 -8.19
N THR A 68 -0.50 -25.47 -8.28
CA THR A 68 0.46 -24.52 -7.69
C THR A 68 0.25 -23.13 -8.26
N PHE A 69 0.15 -23.03 -9.60
CA PHE A 69 -0.14 -21.77 -10.28
C PHE A 69 -1.47 -21.15 -9.84
N LEU A 70 -2.54 -21.95 -9.76
CA LEU A 70 -3.85 -21.48 -9.32
C LEU A 70 -3.80 -21.01 -7.86
N THR A 71 -3.18 -21.78 -6.96
CA THR A 71 -3.12 -21.44 -5.54
C THR A 71 -2.19 -20.26 -5.26
N ALA A 72 -1.18 -19.99 -6.06
CA ALA A 72 -0.37 -18.78 -5.99
C ALA A 72 -1.24 -17.51 -6.15
N PHE A 73 -2.25 -17.58 -7.00
CA PHE A 73 -3.24 -16.51 -7.16
C PHE A 73 -4.28 -16.51 -6.03
N THR A 74 -4.99 -17.63 -5.84
CA THR A 74 -6.19 -17.70 -5.00
C THR A 74 -5.90 -17.58 -3.51
N ALA A 75 -4.70 -17.95 -3.05
CA ALA A 75 -4.29 -17.84 -1.66
C ALA A 75 -4.36 -16.41 -1.10
N ASN A 76 -4.23 -15.41 -1.97
CA ASN A 76 -4.37 -14.02 -1.56
C ASN A 76 -5.82 -13.64 -1.21
N TYR A 77 -6.82 -14.48 -1.59
CA TYR A 77 -8.23 -14.20 -1.40
C TYR A 77 -8.91 -15.09 -0.35
N VAL A 78 -8.16 -15.95 0.33
CA VAL A 78 -8.66 -16.83 1.40
C VAL A 78 -7.94 -16.57 2.73
N HIS A 79 -8.57 -16.95 3.87
CA HIS A 79 -8.06 -16.63 5.19
C HIS A 79 -8.31 -17.79 6.17
N PHE A 80 -7.33 -18.14 7.01
CA PHE A 80 -7.47 -19.19 8.02
C PHE A 80 -8.28 -18.77 9.26
N GLY A 81 -8.55 -17.50 9.49
CA GLY A 81 -9.27 -17.09 10.67
C GLY A 81 -9.90 -15.73 10.59
N ALA A 82 -10.99 -15.52 11.33
CA ALA A 82 -11.78 -14.29 11.35
C ALA A 82 -10.93 -13.05 11.71
N ARG A 83 -10.01 -13.19 12.67
CA ARG A 83 -9.12 -12.09 13.08
C ARG A 83 -8.21 -11.66 11.93
N HIS A 84 -7.59 -12.63 11.25
CA HIS A 84 -6.71 -12.34 10.09
C HIS A 84 -7.49 -11.66 8.96
N LEU A 85 -8.70 -12.15 8.65
CA LEU A 85 -9.58 -11.51 7.67
C LEU A 85 -9.93 -10.07 8.09
N PHE A 86 -10.35 -9.88 9.35
CA PHE A 86 -10.73 -8.57 9.87
C PHE A 86 -9.56 -7.56 9.79
N ASP A 87 -8.36 -7.97 10.22
CA ASP A 87 -7.16 -7.13 10.16
C ASP A 87 -6.84 -6.72 8.71
N ASN A 88 -6.97 -7.65 7.76
CA ASN A 88 -6.78 -7.35 6.34
C ASN A 88 -7.82 -6.39 5.78
N LEU A 89 -9.09 -6.58 6.12
CA LEU A 89 -10.19 -5.69 5.68
C LEU A 89 -10.03 -4.29 6.25
N LEU A 90 -9.70 -4.19 7.54
CA LEU A 90 -9.49 -2.89 8.19
C LEU A 90 -8.34 -2.12 7.53
N ASN A 91 -7.18 -2.76 7.37
CA ASN A 91 -6.02 -2.14 6.73
C ASN A 91 -6.29 -1.79 5.26
N TYR A 92 -7.04 -2.62 4.55
CA TYR A 92 -7.49 -2.37 3.18
C TYR A 92 -8.33 -1.10 3.09
N TRP A 93 -9.38 -0.99 3.90
CA TRP A 93 -10.25 0.20 3.90
C TRP A 93 -9.51 1.46 4.31
N VAL A 94 -8.71 1.40 5.37
CA VAL A 94 -7.91 2.56 5.83
C VAL A 94 -6.97 3.05 4.73
N THR A 95 -6.32 2.13 4.02
CA THR A 95 -5.39 2.47 2.94
C THR A 95 -6.13 3.05 1.73
N LEU A 96 -7.25 2.45 1.31
CA LEU A 96 -8.08 3.00 0.22
C LEU A 96 -8.64 4.38 0.57
N PHE A 97 -9.11 4.56 1.81
CA PHE A 97 -9.62 5.84 2.30
C PHE A 97 -8.56 6.94 2.22
N ALA A 98 -7.28 6.60 2.44
CA ALA A 98 -6.17 7.53 2.28
C ALA A 98 -5.82 7.80 0.81
N ILE A 99 -5.93 6.79 -0.07
CA ILE A 99 -5.53 6.88 -1.48
C ILE A 99 -6.53 7.70 -2.30
N TYR A 100 -7.83 7.45 -2.17
CA TYR A 100 -8.84 8.04 -3.04
C TYR A 100 -8.80 9.58 -3.13
N PRO A 101 -8.71 10.32 -2.02
CA PRO A 101 -8.60 11.78 -2.07
C PRO A 101 -7.33 12.25 -2.77
N LEU A 102 -6.19 11.59 -2.54
CA LEU A 102 -4.92 11.94 -3.18
C LEU A 102 -4.97 11.72 -4.69
N VAL A 103 -5.56 10.62 -5.13
CA VAL A 103 -5.77 10.28 -6.54
C VAL A 103 -6.70 11.30 -7.22
N ALA A 104 -7.74 11.74 -6.52
CA ALA A 104 -8.66 12.77 -7.02
C ALA A 104 -7.96 14.13 -7.15
N ILE A 105 -7.19 14.55 -6.13
CA ILE A 105 -6.39 15.78 -6.16
C ILE A 105 -5.39 15.76 -7.32
N ALA A 106 -4.82 14.61 -7.64
CA ALA A 106 -3.83 14.43 -8.70
C ALA A 106 -4.42 14.28 -10.11
N ASP A 107 -5.74 14.12 -10.25
CA ASP A 107 -6.42 13.69 -11.50
C ASP A 107 -5.91 12.32 -12.02
N TRP A 108 -5.58 11.41 -11.11
CA TRP A 108 -4.93 10.11 -11.41
C TRP A 108 -5.87 8.90 -11.37
N SER A 109 -7.17 9.10 -11.47
CA SER A 109 -8.17 8.03 -11.35
C SER A 109 -7.97 6.88 -12.36
N ARG A 110 -7.57 7.20 -13.61
CA ARG A 110 -7.28 6.17 -14.62
C ARG A 110 -6.05 5.34 -14.27
N GLN A 111 -4.95 5.98 -13.85
CA GLN A 111 -3.71 5.32 -13.47
C GLN A 111 -3.92 4.44 -12.23
N PHE A 112 -4.67 4.94 -11.26
CA PHE A 112 -5.05 4.17 -10.07
C PHE A 112 -5.84 2.91 -10.43
N ARG A 113 -6.85 3.00 -11.29
CA ARG A 113 -7.62 1.82 -11.75
C ARG A 113 -6.73 0.76 -12.38
N LEU A 114 -5.85 1.15 -13.32
CA LEU A 114 -4.91 0.23 -13.96
C LEU A 114 -3.96 -0.41 -12.95
N THR A 115 -3.52 0.37 -11.99
CA THR A 115 -2.66 -0.11 -10.88
C THR A 115 -3.38 -1.11 -9.99
N VAL A 116 -4.63 -0.84 -9.59
CA VAL A 116 -5.44 -1.76 -8.78
C VAL A 116 -5.69 -3.07 -9.53
N VAL A 117 -5.98 -3.02 -10.83
CA VAL A 117 -6.11 -4.24 -11.65
C VAL A 117 -4.81 -5.05 -11.61
N ALA A 118 -3.65 -4.40 -11.77
CA ALA A 118 -2.36 -5.08 -11.68
C ALA A 118 -2.13 -5.68 -10.28
N TYR A 119 -2.54 -5.01 -9.20
CA TYR A 119 -2.41 -5.54 -7.84
C TYR A 119 -3.32 -6.74 -7.59
N LEU A 120 -4.54 -6.71 -8.11
CA LEU A 120 -5.47 -7.83 -7.93
C LEU A 120 -5.09 -9.05 -8.77
N PHE A 121 -4.51 -8.88 -9.96
CA PHE A 121 -4.30 -9.99 -10.88
C PHE A 121 -2.84 -10.39 -11.09
N ALA A 122 -1.88 -9.48 -11.02
CA ALA A 122 -0.47 -9.78 -11.26
C ALA A 122 0.35 -9.86 -9.96
N ALA A 123 0.12 -8.98 -8.98
CA ALA A 123 0.88 -8.98 -7.73
C ALA A 123 0.81 -10.30 -6.95
N PRO A 124 -0.32 -11.07 -6.91
CA PRO A 124 -0.36 -12.38 -6.28
C PRO A 124 0.76 -13.33 -6.71
N PHE A 125 1.08 -13.37 -8.00
CA PHE A 125 2.15 -14.21 -8.52
C PHE A 125 3.53 -13.72 -8.09
N GLY A 126 3.78 -12.41 -8.13
CA GLY A 126 5.04 -11.84 -7.65
C GLY A 126 5.26 -12.07 -6.15
N ILE A 127 4.20 -11.94 -5.34
CA ILE A 127 4.22 -12.25 -3.91
C ILE A 127 4.55 -13.72 -3.69
N ALA A 128 3.94 -14.64 -4.45
CA ALA A 128 4.19 -16.08 -4.34
C ALA A 128 5.62 -16.44 -4.74
N VAL A 129 6.17 -15.86 -5.83
CA VAL A 129 7.57 -16.07 -6.26
C VAL A 129 8.54 -15.67 -5.15
N VAL A 130 8.39 -14.46 -4.59
CA VAL A 130 9.27 -13.98 -3.51
C VAL A 130 9.13 -14.85 -2.27
N THR A 131 7.90 -15.24 -1.92
CA THR A 131 7.64 -16.11 -0.77
C THR A 131 8.34 -17.46 -0.94
N LEU A 132 8.24 -18.12 -2.10
CA LEU A 132 8.96 -19.37 -2.37
C LEU A 132 10.47 -19.22 -2.31
N ALA A 133 11.00 -18.11 -2.84
CA ALA A 133 12.44 -17.87 -2.89
C ALA A 133 13.08 -17.63 -1.51
N VAL A 134 12.29 -17.16 -0.53
CA VAL A 134 12.84 -16.66 0.74
C VAL A 134 12.38 -17.47 1.95
N VAL A 135 11.14 -17.96 1.93
CA VAL A 135 10.57 -18.71 3.06
C VAL A 135 10.87 -20.18 2.89
N SER A 136 11.81 -20.69 3.70
CA SER A 136 12.15 -22.11 3.70
C SER A 136 11.21 -22.91 4.62
N PRO A 137 10.74 -24.10 4.21
CA PRO A 137 10.13 -25.05 5.14
C PRO A 137 11.14 -25.39 6.29
N PRO A 138 10.73 -25.55 7.56
CA PRO A 138 9.42 -25.97 8.02
C PRO A 138 8.57 -24.86 8.68
N THR A 139 8.89 -23.60 8.52
CA THR A 139 8.26 -22.51 9.30
C THR A 139 6.78 -22.27 8.99
N ALA A 140 6.34 -22.59 7.78
CA ALA A 140 4.92 -22.66 7.42
C ALA A 140 4.73 -23.66 6.28
N GLN A 141 3.62 -24.43 6.30
CA GLN A 141 3.28 -25.33 5.19
C GLN A 141 2.47 -24.62 4.10
N PHE A 142 1.70 -23.61 4.52
CA PHE A 142 0.78 -22.88 3.65
C PHE A 142 0.82 -21.37 3.92
N VAL A 143 0.56 -20.60 2.88
CA VAL A 143 0.37 -19.15 2.97
C VAL A 143 -1.01 -18.79 2.44
N VAL A 144 -1.68 -17.89 3.12
CA VAL A 144 -2.98 -17.31 2.76
C VAL A 144 -3.03 -15.85 3.21
N GLY A 145 -3.93 -15.07 2.62
CA GLY A 145 -4.30 -13.74 3.12
C GLY A 145 -4.06 -12.61 2.13
N PHE A 146 -4.95 -11.65 2.19
CA PHE A 146 -5.00 -10.48 1.32
C PHE A 146 -3.92 -9.43 1.65
N SER A 147 -3.17 -9.63 2.72
CA SER A 147 -2.20 -8.66 3.28
C SER A 147 -1.09 -8.24 2.31
N GLY A 148 -0.65 -9.12 1.41
CA GLY A 148 0.31 -8.77 0.36
C GLY A 148 -0.25 -7.73 -0.63
N ILE A 149 -1.55 -7.83 -0.97
CA ILE A 149 -2.25 -6.84 -1.81
C ILE A 149 -2.49 -5.54 -1.05
N VAL A 150 -2.82 -5.62 0.25
CA VAL A 150 -2.88 -4.43 1.13
C VAL A 150 -1.52 -3.73 1.20
N ALA A 151 -0.43 -4.48 1.31
CA ALA A 151 0.92 -3.93 1.26
C ALA A 151 1.23 -3.29 -0.12
N ALA A 152 0.68 -3.82 -1.22
CA ALA A 152 0.81 -3.17 -2.53
C ALA A 152 0.08 -1.82 -2.57
N LEU A 153 -1.12 -1.72 -2.01
CA LEU A 153 -1.81 -0.43 -1.85
C LEU A 153 -1.00 0.54 -0.97
N LEU A 154 -0.39 0.05 0.11
CA LEU A 154 0.51 0.85 0.95
C LEU A 154 1.72 1.35 0.15
N GLY A 155 2.29 0.52 -0.74
CA GLY A 155 3.36 0.90 -1.66
C GLY A 155 2.95 1.96 -2.70
N PHE A 156 1.66 2.07 -3.02
CA PHE A 156 1.14 3.13 -3.88
C PHE A 156 1.10 4.50 -3.20
N LEU A 157 0.96 4.56 -1.87
CA LEU A 157 0.79 5.84 -1.14
C LEU A 157 1.90 6.85 -1.38
N PRO A 158 3.20 6.52 -1.39
CA PRO A 158 4.25 7.46 -1.76
C PRO A 158 4.05 8.09 -3.14
N VAL A 159 3.59 7.29 -4.11
CA VAL A 159 3.29 7.77 -5.47
C VAL A 159 2.09 8.70 -5.44
N ALA A 160 1.00 8.32 -4.78
CA ALA A 160 -0.21 9.13 -4.65
C ALA A 160 0.08 10.49 -4.00
N LEU A 161 0.85 10.50 -2.91
CA LEU A 161 1.29 11.72 -2.22
C LEU A 161 2.12 12.62 -3.15
N ALA A 162 3.08 12.05 -3.88
CA ALA A 162 3.97 12.82 -4.74
C ALA A 162 3.25 13.39 -5.97
N VAL A 163 2.34 12.64 -6.61
CA VAL A 163 1.59 13.16 -7.76
C VAL A 163 0.56 14.20 -7.34
N ALA A 164 -0.06 14.05 -6.15
CA ALA A 164 -0.92 15.07 -5.58
C ALA A 164 -0.12 16.34 -5.24
N ALA A 165 1.08 16.21 -4.64
CA ALA A 165 1.96 17.33 -4.37
C ALA A 165 2.40 18.03 -5.66
N LYS A 166 2.77 17.27 -6.71
CA LYS A 166 3.10 17.83 -8.03
C LYS A 166 1.97 18.70 -8.56
N LYS A 167 0.73 18.21 -8.47
CA LYS A 167 -0.47 18.96 -8.94
C LYS A 167 -0.69 20.23 -8.14
N GLN A 168 -0.56 20.18 -6.80
CA GLN A 168 -0.80 21.31 -5.90
C GLN A 168 0.33 22.36 -5.90
N THR A 169 1.47 22.05 -6.49
CA THR A 169 2.64 22.94 -6.55
C THR A 169 3.01 23.32 -7.97
N ASP A 170 2.09 23.11 -8.93
CA ASP A 170 2.32 23.37 -10.36
C ASP A 170 3.66 22.78 -10.87
N GLY A 171 4.01 21.59 -10.35
CA GLY A 171 5.22 20.86 -10.72
C GLY A 171 6.50 21.27 -9.96
N ALA A 172 6.44 22.21 -9.01
CA ALA A 172 7.61 22.55 -8.18
C ALA A 172 8.09 21.36 -7.36
N VAL A 173 7.18 20.50 -6.90
CA VAL A 173 7.48 19.17 -6.37
C VAL A 173 7.26 18.17 -7.50
N ASP A 174 8.33 17.49 -7.93
CA ASP A 174 8.22 16.50 -8.99
C ASP A 174 7.75 15.14 -8.44
N ALA A 175 6.97 14.39 -9.24
CA ALA A 175 6.43 13.10 -8.82
C ALA A 175 7.51 12.03 -8.54
N THR A 176 8.74 12.19 -9.07
CA THR A 176 9.86 11.28 -8.75
C THR A 176 10.28 11.34 -7.28
N TRP A 177 9.86 12.36 -6.55
CA TRP A 177 10.05 12.44 -5.10
C TRP A 177 9.37 11.30 -4.33
N ALA A 178 8.42 10.58 -4.94
CA ALA A 178 7.84 9.37 -4.38
C ALA A 178 8.89 8.33 -3.97
N ALA A 179 10.03 8.27 -4.68
CA ALA A 179 11.12 7.35 -4.36
C ALA A 179 11.75 7.60 -2.98
N VAL A 180 11.68 8.82 -2.47
CA VAL A 180 12.29 9.21 -1.20
C VAL A 180 11.67 8.49 0.00
N PRO A 181 10.37 8.71 0.31
CA PRO A 181 9.74 8.02 1.43
C PRO A 181 9.71 6.51 1.22
N PHE A 182 9.62 6.03 -0.03
CA PHE A 182 9.71 4.60 -0.34
C PHE A 182 11.07 4.02 0.03
N LEU A 183 12.17 4.57 -0.46
CA LEU A 183 13.52 4.08 -0.15
C LEU A 183 13.86 4.21 1.34
N PHE A 184 13.42 5.30 1.97
CA PHE A 184 13.58 5.47 3.40
C PHE A 184 12.85 4.39 4.20
N SER A 185 11.60 4.06 3.81
CA SER A 185 10.85 2.99 4.47
C SER A 185 11.47 1.61 4.25
N ILE A 186 12.01 1.32 3.06
CA ILE A 186 12.77 0.10 2.78
C ILE A 186 14.00 0.02 3.68
N ALA A 187 14.78 1.10 3.79
CA ALA A 187 15.93 1.15 4.69
C ALA A 187 15.53 0.90 6.16
N LEU A 188 14.42 1.51 6.60
CA LEU A 188 13.87 1.30 7.94
C LEU A 188 13.49 -0.17 8.18
N VAL A 189 12.75 -0.79 7.24
CA VAL A 189 12.34 -2.21 7.33
C VAL A 189 13.53 -3.13 7.50
N PHE A 190 14.61 -2.91 6.75
CA PHE A 190 15.83 -3.72 6.87
C PHE A 190 16.70 -3.38 8.09
N SER A 191 16.49 -2.24 8.72
CA SER A 191 17.22 -1.82 9.92
C SER A 191 16.60 -2.34 11.22
N VAL A 192 15.32 -2.72 11.19
CA VAL A 192 14.63 -3.27 12.37
C VAL A 192 14.86 -4.78 12.45
N PRO A 193 15.33 -5.32 13.58
CA PRO A 193 15.44 -6.76 13.75
C PRO A 193 14.05 -7.40 13.77
N ALA A 194 13.64 -8.00 12.68
CA ALA A 194 12.38 -8.73 12.57
C ALA A 194 12.54 -10.14 13.14
N GLY A 195 12.67 -10.26 14.47
CA GLY A 195 12.76 -11.55 15.18
C GLY A 195 14.10 -12.29 15.01
N PRO A 196 14.28 -13.42 15.70
CA PRO A 196 15.56 -14.17 15.76
C PRO A 196 15.99 -14.82 14.44
N SER A 197 15.15 -14.84 13.42
CA SER A 197 15.42 -15.50 12.13
C SER A 197 15.87 -14.57 11.00
N VAL A 198 15.85 -13.25 11.19
CA VAL A 198 16.30 -12.29 10.19
C VAL A 198 17.60 -11.66 10.63
N GLN A 199 18.70 -12.13 10.07
CA GLN A 199 20.00 -11.46 10.24
C GLN A 199 19.89 -10.03 9.73
N PRO A 200 20.34 -9.01 10.48
CA PRO A 200 20.32 -7.63 10.03
C PRO A 200 21.23 -7.51 8.79
N ARG A 201 20.64 -7.42 7.63
CA ARG A 201 21.35 -7.03 6.41
C ARG A 201 21.52 -5.50 6.41
N SER A 202 22.06 -4.99 7.54
CA SER A 202 22.22 -3.58 7.84
C SER A 202 23.00 -2.80 6.78
N THR A 203 23.98 -3.44 6.14
CA THR A 203 24.83 -2.80 5.13
C THR A 203 24.06 -2.43 3.85
N LEU A 204 23.14 -3.28 3.39
CA LEU A 204 22.33 -2.98 2.20
C LEU A 204 21.28 -1.89 2.52
N ALA A 205 20.66 -1.96 3.69
CA ALA A 205 19.69 -0.98 4.13
C ALA A 205 20.28 0.41 4.33
N VAL A 206 21.46 0.47 4.96
CA VAL A 206 22.23 1.72 5.11
C VAL A 206 22.64 2.25 3.75
N GLY A 207 23.10 1.38 2.82
CA GLY A 207 23.44 1.78 1.45
C GLY A 207 22.26 2.36 0.69
N VAL A 208 21.10 1.69 0.72
CA VAL A 208 19.86 2.18 0.08
C VAL A 208 19.39 3.48 0.71
N GLY A 209 19.46 3.58 2.05
CA GLY A 209 19.10 4.80 2.79
C GLY A 209 20.03 5.97 2.44
N LEU A 210 21.33 5.76 2.38
CA LEU A 210 22.32 6.79 2.01
C LEU A 210 22.17 7.24 0.55
N VAL A 211 21.94 6.32 -0.39
CA VAL A 211 21.62 6.66 -1.79
C VAL A 211 20.34 7.47 -1.84
N GLY A 212 19.29 7.06 -1.12
CA GLY A 212 18.04 7.82 -1.01
C GLY A 212 18.28 9.23 -0.48
N ILE A 213 18.98 9.38 0.64
CA ILE A 213 19.31 10.68 1.25
C ILE A 213 20.16 11.54 0.31
N THR A 214 21.13 10.95 -0.40
CA THR A 214 22.01 11.67 -1.34
C THR A 214 21.24 12.19 -2.55
N VAL A 215 20.34 11.36 -3.12
CA VAL A 215 19.44 11.75 -4.22
C VAL A 215 18.48 12.84 -3.75
N VAL A 216 17.96 12.75 -2.53
CA VAL A 216 17.13 13.79 -1.89
C VAL A 216 17.91 15.08 -1.74
N GLY A 217 19.08 15.02 -1.11
CA GLY A 217 19.92 16.19 -0.87
C GLY A 217 20.30 16.92 -2.15
N ALA A 218 20.70 16.18 -3.19
CA ALA A 218 21.05 16.73 -4.50
C ALA A 218 19.85 17.39 -5.20
N ARG A 219 18.63 16.88 -5.00
CA ARG A 219 17.40 17.49 -5.56
C ARG A 219 16.81 18.58 -4.67
N TRP A 220 17.02 18.52 -3.36
CA TRP A 220 16.52 19.52 -2.42
C TRP A 220 17.25 20.87 -2.52
N SER A 221 18.46 20.89 -3.02
CA SER A 221 19.20 22.14 -3.26
C SER A 221 18.50 23.14 -4.19
N GLY A 222 17.46 22.70 -4.92
CA GLY A 222 16.61 23.55 -5.75
C GLY A 222 15.25 23.96 -5.14
N LEU A 223 14.84 23.36 -4.01
CA LEU A 223 13.58 23.65 -3.34
C LEU A 223 13.77 24.58 -2.14
N SER A 224 13.54 25.88 -2.33
CA SER A 224 13.57 26.86 -1.23
C SER A 224 12.46 26.52 -0.22
N THR A 225 12.84 26.44 1.08
CA THR A 225 11.90 26.25 2.20
C THR A 225 10.79 27.32 2.24
N ASN A 226 11.06 28.51 1.72
CA ASN A 226 10.10 29.59 1.60
C ASN A 226 9.02 29.28 0.55
N ARG A 227 9.38 28.67 -0.57
CA ARG A 227 8.38 28.22 -1.58
C ARG A 227 7.48 27.11 -1.01
N LEU A 228 8.03 26.13 -0.32
CA LEU A 228 7.23 25.08 0.32
C LEU A 228 6.26 25.63 1.36
N ARG A 229 6.70 26.62 2.18
CA ARG A 229 5.82 27.31 3.13
C ARG A 229 4.72 28.12 2.44
N MET A 230 5.02 28.77 1.32
CA MET A 230 4.03 29.48 0.52
C MET A 230 2.95 28.52 0.00
N TYR A 231 3.34 27.44 -0.68
CA TYR A 231 2.40 26.43 -1.15
C TYR A 231 1.57 25.82 -0.01
N SER A 232 2.19 25.50 1.13
CA SER A 232 1.45 24.93 2.27
C SER A 232 0.38 25.87 2.84
N ARG A 233 0.54 27.19 2.70
CA ARG A 233 -0.46 28.17 3.14
C ARG A 233 -1.62 28.33 2.18
N GLU A 234 -1.41 28.05 0.90
CA GLU A 234 -2.42 28.13 -0.17
C GLU A 234 -3.30 26.89 -0.27
N LEU A 235 -2.88 25.75 0.31
CA LEU A 235 -3.68 24.52 0.32
C LEU A 235 -5.02 24.72 1.05
N THR A 236 -6.10 24.26 0.44
CA THR A 236 -7.41 24.22 1.11
C THR A 236 -7.40 23.26 2.29
N PRO A 237 -8.28 23.45 3.29
CA PRO A 237 -8.38 22.54 4.44
C PRO A 237 -8.60 21.07 4.03
N ASP A 238 -9.40 20.82 3.00
CA ASP A 238 -9.69 19.48 2.49
C ASP A 238 -8.44 18.81 1.92
N VAL A 239 -7.62 19.55 1.18
CA VAL A 239 -6.35 19.07 0.62
C VAL A 239 -5.33 18.79 1.73
N ARG A 240 -5.20 19.68 2.71
CA ARG A 240 -4.32 19.46 3.88
C ARG A 240 -4.70 18.19 4.63
N LEU A 241 -6.01 17.97 4.83
CA LEU A 241 -6.51 16.78 5.52
C LEU A 241 -6.17 15.52 4.72
N ALA A 242 -6.30 15.52 3.39
CA ALA A 242 -5.94 14.39 2.54
C ALA A 242 -4.44 14.04 2.66
N PHE A 243 -3.55 15.05 2.62
CA PHE A 243 -2.12 14.84 2.83
C PHE A 243 -1.80 14.31 4.24
N LEU A 244 -2.45 14.86 5.27
CA LEU A 244 -2.27 14.40 6.64
C LEU A 244 -2.69 12.94 6.80
N ILE A 245 -3.88 12.57 6.31
CA ILE A 245 -4.38 11.19 6.36
C ILE A 245 -3.43 10.27 5.58
N GLY A 246 -3.08 10.63 4.34
CA GLY A 246 -2.18 9.82 3.50
C GLY A 246 -0.82 9.57 4.13
N SER A 247 -0.19 10.63 4.67
CA SER A 247 1.11 10.52 5.35
C SER A 247 1.02 9.70 6.64
N THR A 248 -0.03 9.90 7.43
CA THR A 248 -0.28 9.15 8.67
C THR A 248 -0.48 7.67 8.38
N VAL A 249 -1.34 7.33 7.42
CA VAL A 249 -1.59 5.94 7.03
C VAL A 249 -0.32 5.31 6.45
N PHE A 250 0.49 6.05 5.69
CA PHE A 250 1.77 5.56 5.20
C PHE A 250 2.71 5.19 6.34
N ILE A 251 2.95 6.11 7.29
CA ILE A 251 3.89 5.90 8.41
C ILE A 251 3.43 4.74 9.30
N PHE A 252 2.18 4.75 9.75
CA PHE A 252 1.64 3.69 10.61
C PHE A 252 1.45 2.38 9.86
N GLY A 253 1.15 2.43 8.56
CA GLY A 253 1.08 1.25 7.71
C GLY A 253 2.43 0.53 7.58
N ILE A 254 3.53 1.27 7.38
CA ILE A 254 4.90 0.70 7.39
C ILE A 254 5.20 0.08 8.76
N ALA A 255 4.89 0.78 9.85
CA ALA A 255 5.10 0.25 11.20
C ALA A 255 4.31 -1.05 11.44
N GLY A 256 3.02 -1.08 11.07
CA GLY A 256 2.15 -2.25 11.24
C GLY A 256 2.51 -3.41 10.32
N ALA A 257 2.88 -3.13 9.06
CA ALA A 257 3.19 -4.18 8.09
C ALA A 257 4.56 -4.85 8.30
N PHE A 258 5.53 -4.16 8.93
CA PHE A 258 6.92 -4.61 8.96
C PHE A 258 7.59 -4.57 10.34
N VAL A 259 7.12 -3.72 11.27
CA VAL A 259 7.75 -3.58 12.60
C VAL A 259 6.93 -4.30 13.67
N PHE A 260 5.64 -4.04 13.74
CA PHE A 260 4.72 -4.61 14.75
C PHE A 260 3.90 -5.77 14.19
N VAL A 261 4.58 -6.71 13.53
CA VAL A 261 3.94 -7.88 12.91
C VAL A 261 3.66 -8.98 13.92
N HIS A 262 2.58 -9.71 13.72
CA HIS A 262 2.27 -10.89 14.53
C HIS A 262 3.18 -12.07 14.16
N ALA A 263 3.42 -12.97 15.13
CA ALA A 263 4.13 -14.22 14.86
C ALA A 263 3.41 -15.00 13.74
N GLY A 264 4.17 -15.52 12.78
CA GLY A 264 3.62 -16.23 11.62
C GLY A 264 3.24 -15.35 10.45
N THR A 265 3.38 -14.03 10.54
CA THR A 265 3.17 -13.13 9.39
C THR A 265 4.23 -13.36 8.31
N ASN A 266 3.79 -13.52 7.06
CA ASN A 266 4.69 -13.57 5.91
C ASN A 266 5.20 -12.16 5.54
N VAL A 267 6.19 -11.68 6.29
CA VAL A 267 6.79 -10.35 6.09
C VAL A 267 7.39 -10.18 4.68
N TRP A 268 7.92 -11.26 4.10
CA TRP A 268 8.47 -11.24 2.75
C TRP A 268 7.38 -11.08 1.68
N GLY A 269 6.22 -11.70 1.91
CA GLY A 269 5.05 -11.49 1.06
C GLY A 269 4.54 -10.04 1.13
N HIS A 270 4.54 -9.43 2.35
CA HIS A 270 4.24 -8.01 2.51
C HIS A 270 5.26 -7.14 1.77
N LEU A 271 6.55 -7.42 1.92
CA LEU A 271 7.61 -6.66 1.26
C LEU A 271 7.52 -6.77 -0.26
N ALA A 272 7.26 -7.96 -0.79
CA ALA A 272 7.03 -8.17 -2.22
C ALA A 272 5.84 -7.35 -2.71
N GLY A 273 4.70 -7.42 -2.02
CA GLY A 273 3.53 -6.60 -2.32
C GLY A 273 3.85 -5.11 -2.29
N TYR A 274 4.50 -4.63 -1.24
CA TYR A 274 4.89 -3.24 -1.06
C TYR A 274 5.81 -2.72 -2.19
N VAL A 275 6.84 -3.50 -2.55
CA VAL A 275 7.77 -3.15 -3.64
C VAL A 275 7.06 -3.13 -4.99
N LEU A 276 6.23 -4.14 -5.30
CA LEU A 276 5.42 -4.16 -6.51
C LEU A 276 4.42 -2.99 -6.52
N GLY A 277 3.85 -2.68 -5.35
CA GLY A 277 2.92 -1.59 -5.15
C GLY A 277 3.49 -0.22 -5.46
N PHE A 278 4.74 0.01 -5.15
CA PHE A 278 5.47 1.19 -5.56
C PHE A 278 5.92 1.14 -7.02
N SER A 279 6.56 0.04 -7.42
CA SER A 279 7.29 -0.04 -8.69
C SER A 279 6.35 0.02 -9.90
N ILE A 280 5.19 -0.65 -9.86
CA ILE A 280 4.24 -0.68 -10.98
C ILE A 280 3.79 0.74 -11.38
N PRO A 281 3.20 1.56 -10.49
CA PRO A 281 2.78 2.92 -10.87
C PRO A 281 3.95 3.87 -11.08
N TYR A 282 5.03 3.72 -10.33
CA TYR A 282 6.19 4.60 -10.44
C TYR A 282 6.90 4.44 -11.78
N VAL A 283 7.22 3.22 -12.17
CA VAL A 283 7.87 2.93 -13.46
C VAL A 283 6.88 3.15 -14.62
N GLY A 284 5.66 2.62 -14.49
CA GLY A 284 4.68 2.66 -15.57
C GLY A 284 4.18 4.06 -15.92
N PHE A 285 3.98 4.93 -14.93
CA PHE A 285 3.32 6.22 -15.14
C PHE A 285 4.18 7.43 -14.76
N VAL A 286 4.99 7.36 -13.70
CA VAL A 286 5.83 8.50 -13.30
C VAL A 286 7.05 8.60 -14.22
N LEU A 287 7.80 7.53 -14.38
CA LEU A 287 8.96 7.50 -15.28
C LEU A 287 8.54 7.39 -16.75
N GLY A 288 7.61 6.49 -17.09
CA GLY A 288 7.13 6.31 -18.46
C GLY A 288 6.44 7.54 -19.05
N GLY A 289 5.79 8.37 -18.22
CA GLY A 289 5.21 9.64 -18.64
C GLY A 289 6.24 10.75 -18.99
N ARG A 290 7.50 10.58 -18.61
CA ARG A 290 8.62 11.47 -18.97
C ARG A 290 9.31 11.10 -20.27
N LEU A 291 9.12 9.87 -20.72
CA LEU A 291 9.76 9.34 -21.93
C LEU A 291 8.88 9.57 -23.20
N ARG A 292 7.70 10.13 -23.01
CA ARG A 292 6.75 10.53 -24.06
C ARG A 292 6.69 12.06 -24.16
#